data_54d52b603b6ac269e90a03fe9daddc03
#
_entry.id   54d52b603b6ac269e90a03fe9daddc03
#
_cell.length_a   1.000
_cell.length_b   1.000
_cell.length_c   1.000
_cell.angle_alpha   90.00
_cell.angle_beta   90.00
_cell.angle_gamma   90.00
#
_symmetry.space_group_name_H-M   'P 1'
#
loop_
_entity.id
_entity.type
_entity.pdbx_description
1 polymer ?
#
loop_
_entity_poly.entity_id
_entity_poly.type
_entity_poly.pdbx_seq_one_letter_code
_entity_poly.pdbx_strand_id
1 'polypeptide(L)'
;MIQWKKIILSTIAAIGIACFAGGTADAASVKIDEKTFPNACVRTFANKQDTNHDGELSDAEIKAVTKLDWNEQNLYTYGVTSGMEIDFTGMEVFTNLKQVTIEQLFQGGKYNCKYWNCKNTDIFSVFPYVEKLNLFATGQVTLSTANRNLKHLEIAASNVSVNAPITSVEQLTVCSTLNGHTKLGGYSQDWGKCFPNARVVQMNYVKDLEKEIYGFKRVEQISIAYYGGNKIFDLSIYK
;
A
#
# COMPACT_ATOMS: atom_id res chain seq x y z
N MET A 1 -22.88 31.45 27.63
CA MET A 1 -23.26 31.36 26.21
C MET A 1 -22.25 30.45 25.52
N ILE A 2 -22.56 29.15 25.42
CA ILE A 2 -21.64 28.11 24.94
C ILE A 2 -22.04 27.82 23.49
N GLN A 3 -21.14 28.15 22.55
CA GLN A 3 -21.33 27.84 21.11
C GLN A 3 -20.96 26.39 20.84
N TRP A 4 -21.91 25.60 20.41
CA TRP A 4 -21.73 24.24 19.92
C TRP A 4 -21.15 24.28 18.49
N LYS A 5 -19.89 23.84 18.34
CA LYS A 5 -19.34 23.57 17.01
C LYS A 5 -19.92 22.29 16.47
N LYS A 6 -20.59 22.41 15.32
CA LYS A 6 -21.17 21.29 14.56
C LYS A 6 -20.06 20.33 14.12
N ILE A 7 -20.14 19.11 14.60
CA ILE A 7 -19.38 17.98 14.09
C ILE A 7 -20.08 17.54 12.80
N ILE A 8 -19.41 17.67 11.68
CA ILE A 8 -19.86 17.11 10.41
C ILE A 8 -19.52 15.62 10.45
N LEU A 9 -20.53 14.78 10.71
CA LEU A 9 -20.45 13.35 10.46
C LEU A 9 -20.49 13.13 8.94
N SER A 10 -19.36 12.68 8.38
CA SER A 10 -19.36 12.17 7.01
C SER A 10 -20.13 10.86 6.98
N THR A 11 -21.23 10.89 6.28
CA THR A 11 -22.14 9.78 6.06
C THR A 11 -21.44 8.72 5.21
N ILE A 12 -21.10 7.60 5.82
CA ILE A 12 -20.79 6.35 5.10
C ILE A 12 -22.12 5.95 4.44
N ALA A 13 -22.16 5.96 3.13
CA ALA A 13 -23.29 5.45 2.37
C ALA A 13 -23.42 3.94 2.65
N ALA A 14 -24.33 3.58 3.55
CA ALA A 14 -24.76 2.21 3.73
C ALA A 14 -25.42 1.76 2.43
N ILE A 15 -24.81 0.82 1.72
CA ILE A 15 -25.46 0.07 0.64
C ILE A 15 -26.58 -0.73 1.32
N GLY A 16 -27.81 -0.32 1.03
CA GLY A 16 -29.00 -0.94 1.58
C GLY A 16 -29.12 -2.39 1.13
N ILE A 17 -29.02 -3.30 2.07
CA ILE A 17 -29.38 -4.72 1.90
C ILE A 17 -30.90 -4.78 1.89
N ALA A 18 -31.49 -4.93 0.72
CA ALA A 18 -32.90 -5.30 0.59
C ALA A 18 -33.04 -6.79 0.88
N CYS A 19 -33.55 -7.13 2.08
CA CYS A 19 -33.96 -8.49 2.40
C CYS A 19 -35.19 -8.87 1.57
N PHE A 20 -35.02 -9.70 0.56
CA PHE A 20 -36.14 -10.45 -0.03
C PHE A 20 -36.16 -11.86 0.58
N ALA A 21 -37.28 -12.20 1.17
CA ALA A 21 -37.55 -13.52 1.72
C ALA A 21 -37.78 -14.52 0.58
N GLY A 22 -37.05 -15.64 0.58
CA GLY A 22 -37.45 -16.87 -0.14
C GLY A 22 -36.75 -17.11 -1.47
N GLY A 23 -35.43 -16.90 -1.57
CA GLY A 23 -34.54 -17.43 -2.62
C GLY A 23 -33.19 -17.72 -1.97
N THR A 24 -32.43 -18.69 -2.49
CA THR A 24 -31.00 -18.82 -2.20
C THR A 24 -30.41 -17.42 -2.33
N ALA A 25 -29.87 -16.86 -1.24
CA ALA A 25 -29.25 -15.56 -1.27
C ALA A 25 -28.15 -15.62 -2.34
N ASP A 26 -28.39 -15.06 -3.53
CA ASP A 26 -27.35 -14.79 -4.49
C ASP A 26 -26.35 -13.89 -3.77
N ALA A 27 -25.15 -14.41 -3.55
CA ALA A 27 -24.07 -13.64 -2.99
C ALA A 27 -23.90 -12.40 -3.90
N ALA A 28 -23.93 -11.21 -3.29
CA ALA A 28 -23.92 -9.96 -4.02
C ALA A 28 -22.70 -9.93 -4.94
N SER A 29 -22.91 -10.01 -6.25
CA SER A 29 -21.87 -9.88 -7.25
C SER A 29 -21.42 -8.42 -7.38
N VAL A 30 -20.17 -8.23 -7.80
CA VAL A 30 -19.55 -6.92 -8.01
C VAL A 30 -19.31 -6.72 -9.50
N LYS A 31 -19.94 -5.71 -10.10
CA LYS A 31 -19.76 -5.40 -11.54
C LYS A 31 -18.35 -4.92 -11.85
N ILE A 32 -17.79 -5.44 -12.95
CA ILE A 32 -16.49 -5.02 -13.46
C ILE A 32 -16.69 -3.88 -14.46
N ASP A 33 -16.91 -2.68 -13.95
CA ASP A 33 -17.14 -1.48 -14.75
C ASP A 33 -16.26 -0.30 -14.28
N GLU A 34 -16.38 0.84 -14.98
CA GLU A 34 -15.60 2.06 -14.64
C GLU A 34 -16.02 2.71 -13.33
N LYS A 35 -17.23 2.43 -12.87
CA LYS A 35 -17.71 2.96 -11.60
C LYS A 35 -17.07 2.23 -10.42
N THR A 36 -16.94 0.92 -10.52
CA THR A 36 -16.36 0.08 -9.46
C THR A 36 -14.83 0.08 -9.53
N PHE A 37 -14.27 -0.06 -10.73
CA PHE A 37 -12.84 -0.09 -11.00
C PHE A 37 -12.48 1.02 -12.00
N PRO A 38 -12.27 2.26 -11.58
CA PRO A 38 -12.08 3.40 -12.49
C PRO A 38 -10.82 3.28 -13.34
N ASN A 39 -9.77 2.64 -12.84
CA ASN A 39 -8.52 2.46 -13.57
C ASN A 39 -8.58 1.23 -14.49
N ALA A 40 -8.19 1.39 -15.76
CA ALA A 40 -8.22 0.32 -16.76
C ALA A 40 -7.31 -0.86 -16.40
N CYS A 41 -6.15 -0.61 -15.75
CA CYS A 41 -5.23 -1.68 -15.34
C CYS A 41 -5.85 -2.52 -14.21
N VAL A 42 -6.53 -1.87 -13.26
CA VAL A 42 -7.24 -2.53 -12.16
C VAL A 42 -8.45 -3.30 -12.69
N ARG A 43 -9.20 -2.73 -13.66
CA ARG A 43 -10.26 -3.48 -14.35
C ARG A 43 -9.72 -4.70 -15.10
N THR A 44 -8.56 -4.60 -15.74
CA THR A 44 -7.91 -5.74 -16.40
C THR A 44 -7.56 -6.83 -15.38
N PHE A 45 -7.10 -6.45 -14.18
CA PHE A 45 -6.89 -7.40 -13.09
C PHE A 45 -8.22 -8.06 -12.68
N ALA A 46 -9.26 -7.28 -12.43
CA ALA A 46 -10.59 -7.79 -12.05
C ALA A 46 -11.16 -8.73 -13.11
N ASN A 47 -11.09 -8.37 -14.40
CA ASN A 47 -11.55 -9.25 -15.50
C ASN A 47 -10.81 -10.60 -15.57
N LYS A 48 -9.55 -10.66 -15.13
CA LYS A 48 -8.83 -11.94 -15.07
C LYS A 48 -9.29 -12.83 -13.91
N GLN A 49 -10.02 -12.29 -12.95
CA GLN A 49 -10.60 -13.04 -11.84
C GLN A 49 -12.04 -13.50 -12.14
N ASP A 50 -12.69 -12.90 -13.11
CA ASP A 50 -13.99 -13.30 -13.65
C ASP A 50 -13.80 -14.59 -14.48
N THR A 51 -14.05 -15.73 -13.85
CA THR A 51 -13.76 -17.05 -14.42
C THR A 51 -14.87 -17.55 -15.33
N ASN A 52 -16.11 -17.07 -15.14
CA ASN A 52 -17.27 -17.42 -15.94
C ASN A 52 -17.54 -16.41 -17.07
N HIS A 53 -16.81 -15.27 -17.08
CA HIS A 53 -16.88 -14.22 -18.08
C HIS A 53 -18.26 -13.58 -18.21
N ASP A 54 -18.98 -13.39 -17.09
CA ASP A 54 -20.29 -12.72 -17.05
C ASP A 54 -20.20 -11.20 -16.83
N GLY A 55 -18.99 -10.69 -16.61
CA GLY A 55 -18.71 -9.26 -16.37
C GLY A 55 -18.93 -8.81 -14.92
N GLU A 56 -19.10 -9.78 -14.02
CA GLU A 56 -19.25 -9.54 -12.59
C GLU A 56 -18.28 -10.45 -11.79
N LEU A 57 -17.94 -10.06 -10.60
CA LEU A 57 -17.20 -10.90 -9.66
C LEU A 57 -18.17 -11.49 -8.64
N SER A 58 -18.34 -12.79 -8.65
CA SER A 58 -19.06 -13.51 -7.61
C SER A 58 -18.29 -13.49 -6.28
N ASP A 59 -18.96 -13.75 -5.17
CA ASP A 59 -18.33 -13.89 -3.85
C ASP A 59 -17.22 -14.96 -3.83
N ALA A 60 -17.39 -16.05 -4.61
CA ALA A 60 -16.38 -17.08 -4.73
C ALA A 60 -15.12 -16.57 -5.45
N GLU A 61 -15.26 -15.84 -6.54
CA GLU A 61 -14.15 -15.26 -7.30
C GLU A 61 -13.42 -14.18 -6.48
N ILE A 62 -14.16 -13.32 -5.80
CA ILE A 62 -13.60 -12.32 -4.87
C ILE A 62 -12.75 -13.01 -3.79
N LYS A 63 -13.28 -14.05 -3.16
CA LYS A 63 -12.59 -14.79 -2.09
C LYS A 63 -11.42 -15.64 -2.57
N ALA A 64 -11.40 -16.02 -3.84
CA ALA A 64 -10.29 -16.76 -4.44
C ALA A 64 -9.04 -15.88 -4.62
N VAL A 65 -9.18 -14.54 -4.66
CA VAL A 65 -8.07 -13.62 -4.85
C VAL A 65 -7.33 -13.42 -3.53
N THR A 66 -6.14 -14.01 -3.43
CA THR A 66 -5.28 -13.88 -2.24
C THR A 66 -4.03 -13.05 -2.49
N LYS A 67 -3.67 -12.81 -3.75
CA LYS A 67 -2.46 -12.11 -4.15
C LYS A 67 -2.68 -11.21 -5.35
N LEU A 68 -2.12 -10.00 -5.31
CA LEU A 68 -1.85 -9.13 -6.45
C LEU A 68 -0.34 -9.11 -6.66
N ASP A 69 0.13 -9.53 -7.82
CA ASP A 69 1.54 -9.57 -8.15
C ASP A 69 1.78 -8.86 -9.48
N TRP A 70 2.06 -7.57 -9.40
CA TRP A 70 2.46 -6.75 -10.53
C TRP A 70 3.97 -6.53 -10.47
N ASN A 71 4.70 -7.59 -10.77
CA ASN A 71 6.14 -7.56 -10.88
C ASN A 71 6.61 -7.09 -12.26
N GLU A 72 7.89 -6.87 -12.42
CA GLU A 72 8.53 -6.40 -13.65
C GLU A 72 8.13 -7.20 -14.91
N GLN A 73 7.90 -8.50 -14.76
CA GLN A 73 7.62 -9.40 -15.89
C GLN A 73 6.17 -9.32 -16.36
N ASN A 74 5.21 -9.00 -15.48
CA ASN A 74 3.79 -9.09 -15.79
C ASN A 74 3.02 -7.76 -15.75
N LEU A 75 3.60 -6.66 -15.27
CA LEU A 75 2.96 -5.34 -15.23
C LEU A 75 2.35 -4.94 -16.59
N TYR A 76 3.06 -5.23 -17.69
CA TYR A 76 2.58 -4.94 -19.03
C TYR A 76 1.32 -5.69 -19.43
N THR A 77 1.11 -6.89 -18.88
CA THR A 77 -0.08 -7.70 -19.17
C THR A 77 -1.36 -7.11 -18.60
N TYR A 78 -1.21 -6.14 -17.69
CA TYR A 78 -2.30 -5.34 -17.12
C TYR A 78 -2.41 -3.95 -17.75
N GLY A 79 -1.57 -3.64 -18.76
CA GLY A 79 -1.58 -2.36 -19.44
C GLY A 79 -0.87 -1.23 -18.70
N VAL A 80 -0.07 -1.54 -17.67
CA VAL A 80 0.71 -0.54 -16.95
C VAL A 80 1.83 -0.01 -17.84
N THR A 81 1.89 1.32 -17.99
CA THR A 81 2.91 2.01 -18.80
C THR A 81 3.63 3.08 -17.99
N SER A 82 4.75 3.54 -18.52
CA SER A 82 5.54 4.61 -17.90
C SER A 82 4.76 5.90 -17.75
N GLY A 83 4.89 6.53 -16.60
CA GLY A 83 4.24 7.81 -16.29
C GLY A 83 2.74 7.69 -16.00
N MET A 84 2.21 6.46 -16.00
CA MET A 84 0.81 6.23 -15.71
C MET A 84 0.48 6.55 -14.25
N GLU A 85 -0.69 7.11 -14.03
CA GLU A 85 -1.30 7.25 -12.73
C GLU A 85 -2.28 6.09 -12.51
N ILE A 86 -2.07 5.32 -11.43
CA ILE A 86 -2.90 4.15 -11.12
C ILE A 86 -3.80 4.47 -9.92
N ASP A 87 -5.11 4.35 -10.15
CA ASP A 87 -6.14 4.42 -9.15
C ASP A 87 -6.54 3.00 -8.75
N PHE A 88 -6.20 2.59 -7.53
CA PHE A 88 -6.51 1.27 -7.00
C PHE A 88 -7.91 1.14 -6.40
N THR A 89 -8.77 2.16 -6.55
CA THR A 89 -10.18 2.10 -6.14
C THR A 89 -10.83 0.86 -6.73
N GLY A 90 -11.59 0.14 -5.90
CA GLY A 90 -12.19 -1.15 -6.22
C GLY A 90 -11.41 -2.35 -5.68
N MET A 91 -10.10 -2.20 -5.37
CA MET A 91 -9.31 -3.32 -4.82
C MET A 91 -9.76 -3.74 -3.42
N GLU A 92 -10.43 -2.87 -2.69
CA GLU A 92 -11.03 -3.13 -1.37
C GLU A 92 -12.13 -4.22 -1.39
N VAL A 93 -12.68 -4.56 -2.55
CA VAL A 93 -13.65 -5.66 -2.68
C VAL A 93 -13.02 -7.03 -2.45
N PHE A 94 -11.71 -7.18 -2.73
CA PHE A 94 -11.01 -8.45 -2.57
C PHE A 94 -10.65 -8.72 -1.12
N THR A 95 -11.62 -9.18 -0.34
CA THR A 95 -11.52 -9.33 1.13
C THR A 95 -10.49 -10.34 1.60
N ASN A 96 -10.10 -11.29 0.74
CA ASN A 96 -9.04 -12.28 1.00
C ASN A 96 -7.67 -11.89 0.43
N LEU A 97 -7.53 -10.70 -0.14
CA LEU A 97 -6.26 -10.21 -0.66
C LEU A 97 -5.27 -9.97 0.48
N LYS A 98 -4.27 -10.85 0.61
CA LYS A 98 -3.28 -10.85 1.69
C LYS A 98 -1.93 -10.31 1.29
N GLN A 99 -1.58 -10.44 0.02
CA GLN A 99 -0.28 -10.04 -0.49
C GLN A 99 -0.45 -9.13 -1.70
N VAL A 100 0.23 -8.00 -1.67
CA VAL A 100 0.29 -7.05 -2.78
C VAL A 100 1.74 -6.75 -3.08
N THR A 101 2.14 -6.95 -4.33
CA THR A 101 3.44 -6.57 -4.87
C THR A 101 3.21 -5.72 -6.11
N ILE A 102 3.69 -4.49 -6.10
CA ILE A 102 3.62 -3.57 -7.23
C ILE A 102 5.01 -2.98 -7.41
N GLU A 103 5.74 -3.49 -8.38
CA GLU A 103 7.13 -3.13 -8.64
C GLU A 103 7.25 -1.99 -9.67
N GLN A 104 8.44 -1.46 -9.78
CA GLN A 104 8.80 -0.51 -10.84
C GLN A 104 9.09 -1.26 -12.15
N LEU A 105 8.86 -0.58 -13.27
CA LEU A 105 9.19 -1.11 -14.58
C LEU A 105 10.67 -0.87 -14.89
N PHE A 106 11.46 -1.93 -14.95
CA PHE A 106 12.81 -1.89 -15.49
C PHE A 106 12.77 -2.20 -16.99
N GLN A 107 13.21 -1.30 -17.84
CA GLN A 107 13.38 -1.58 -19.27
C GLN A 107 14.86 -1.68 -19.64
N GLY A 108 15.28 -2.91 -20.00
CA GLY A 108 16.42 -3.19 -20.83
C GLY A 108 17.76 -2.58 -20.41
N GLY A 109 18.38 -3.04 -19.32
CA GLY A 109 19.83 -2.95 -19.07
C GLY A 109 20.47 -1.56 -18.93
N LYS A 110 19.79 -0.51 -19.22
CA LYS A 110 20.13 0.88 -18.91
C LYS A 110 19.00 1.42 -18.06
N TYR A 111 19.31 1.89 -16.89
CA TYR A 111 18.51 2.52 -15.83
C TYR A 111 17.30 3.41 -16.24
N ASN A 112 16.57 3.00 -17.27
CA ASN A 112 15.31 3.63 -17.67
C ASN A 112 14.16 2.94 -16.94
N CYS A 113 14.13 3.13 -15.63
CA CYS A 113 12.95 2.73 -14.86
C CYS A 113 11.77 3.57 -15.31
N LYS A 114 10.73 2.89 -15.72
CA LYS A 114 9.47 3.55 -16.04
C LYS A 114 8.65 3.59 -14.77
N TYR A 115 8.28 4.79 -14.39
CA TYR A 115 7.58 5.08 -13.14
C TYR A 115 6.08 5.08 -13.36
N TRP A 116 5.37 4.65 -12.37
CA TRP A 116 3.95 4.89 -12.23
C TRP A 116 3.71 5.68 -10.93
N ASN A 117 2.61 6.44 -10.89
CA ASN A 117 2.20 7.21 -9.73
C ASN A 117 0.95 6.58 -9.10
N CYS A 118 0.88 6.60 -7.78
CA CYS A 118 -0.33 6.23 -7.08
C CYS A 118 -1.27 7.44 -7.00
N LYS A 119 -2.49 7.28 -7.50
CA LYS A 119 -3.52 8.32 -7.41
C LYS A 119 -4.18 8.36 -6.04
N ASN A 120 -4.29 7.21 -5.38
CA ASN A 120 -4.95 7.11 -4.10
C ASN A 120 -4.17 7.88 -3.03
N THR A 121 -4.84 8.77 -2.34
CA THR A 121 -4.24 9.56 -1.26
C THR A 121 -3.90 8.70 -0.05
N ASP A 122 -4.61 7.58 0.17
CA ASP A 122 -4.35 6.62 1.22
C ASP A 122 -4.37 5.20 0.64
N ILE A 123 -3.19 4.58 0.56
CA ILE A 123 -3.05 3.24 -0.02
C ILE A 123 -3.68 2.16 0.86
N PHE A 124 -3.78 2.39 2.17
CA PHE A 124 -4.37 1.40 3.07
C PHE A 124 -5.89 1.39 3.03
N SER A 125 -6.53 2.45 2.54
CA SER A 125 -7.99 2.44 2.31
C SER A 125 -8.40 1.50 1.19
N VAL A 126 -7.54 1.33 0.18
CA VAL A 126 -7.79 0.43 -0.96
C VAL A 126 -7.22 -0.98 -0.75
N PHE A 127 -6.33 -1.16 0.23
CA PHE A 127 -5.78 -2.46 0.63
C PHE A 127 -5.98 -2.76 2.12
N PRO A 128 -7.21 -2.76 2.64
CA PRO A 128 -7.48 -2.82 4.09
C PRO A 128 -7.19 -4.18 4.73
N TYR A 129 -7.10 -5.25 3.94
CA TYR A 129 -6.95 -6.63 4.42
C TYR A 129 -5.57 -7.22 4.17
N VAL A 130 -4.66 -6.44 3.56
CA VAL A 130 -3.35 -6.91 3.14
C VAL A 130 -2.43 -7.08 4.35
N GLU A 131 -1.73 -8.20 4.40
CA GLU A 131 -0.77 -8.55 5.45
C GLU A 131 0.67 -8.27 4.99
N LYS A 132 0.93 -8.35 3.68
CA LYS A 132 2.23 -8.02 3.07
C LYS A 132 2.04 -7.07 1.90
N LEU A 133 2.67 -5.89 1.98
CA LEU A 133 2.67 -4.88 0.92
C LEU A 133 4.09 -4.56 0.49
N ASN A 134 4.40 -4.80 -0.78
CA ASN A 134 5.59 -4.32 -1.46
C ASN A 134 5.13 -3.28 -2.50
N LEU A 135 5.48 -2.02 -2.27
CA LEU A 135 5.01 -0.90 -3.09
C LEU A 135 6.18 -0.03 -3.54
N PHE A 136 6.44 -0.03 -4.83
CA PHE A 136 7.47 0.78 -5.47
C PHE A 136 6.79 1.79 -6.40
N ALA A 137 6.55 2.98 -5.88
CA ALA A 137 5.87 4.07 -6.58
C ALA A 137 6.78 5.29 -6.75
N THR A 138 6.46 6.15 -7.69
CA THR A 138 6.94 7.52 -7.69
C THR A 138 5.90 8.45 -7.09
N GLY A 139 6.33 9.63 -6.65
CA GLY A 139 5.42 10.59 -6.06
C GLY A 139 5.16 10.36 -4.57
N GLN A 140 3.98 10.74 -4.13
CA GLN A 140 3.58 10.67 -2.74
C GLN A 140 2.68 9.48 -2.47
N VAL A 141 2.94 8.78 -1.37
CA VAL A 141 2.10 7.71 -0.83
C VAL A 141 1.71 8.09 0.59
N THR A 142 0.42 7.99 0.91
CA THR A 142 -0.07 8.17 2.28
C THR A 142 -0.44 6.82 2.87
N LEU A 143 -0.01 6.61 4.12
CA LEU A 143 -0.29 5.43 4.92
C LEU A 143 -1.11 5.86 6.14
N SER A 144 -2.31 5.32 6.27
CA SER A 144 -3.19 5.55 7.43
C SER A 144 -3.24 4.32 8.35
N THR A 145 -4.12 4.38 9.33
CA THR A 145 -4.43 3.23 10.19
C THR A 145 -5.58 2.36 9.66
N ALA A 146 -6.01 2.56 8.41
CA ALA A 146 -7.11 1.81 7.81
C ALA A 146 -6.80 0.31 7.68
N ASN A 147 -5.53 -0.03 7.38
CA ASN A 147 -5.08 -1.41 7.40
C ASN A 147 -4.46 -1.76 8.77
N ARG A 148 -5.12 -2.62 9.53
CA ARG A 148 -4.65 -3.12 10.83
C ARG A 148 -4.01 -4.51 10.75
N ASN A 149 -3.99 -5.12 9.57
CA ASN A 149 -3.50 -6.48 9.36
C ASN A 149 -2.06 -6.51 8.83
N LEU A 150 -1.56 -5.37 8.34
CA LEU A 150 -0.27 -5.29 7.70
C LEU A 150 0.86 -5.65 8.67
N LYS A 151 1.62 -6.69 8.32
CA LYS A 151 2.77 -7.19 9.07
C LYS A 151 4.09 -6.84 8.41
N HIS A 152 4.09 -6.85 7.09
CA HIS A 152 5.29 -6.63 6.28
C HIS A 152 5.04 -5.46 5.34
N LEU A 153 5.84 -4.42 5.47
CA LEU A 153 5.85 -3.27 4.56
C LEU A 153 7.22 -3.15 3.90
N GLU A 154 7.24 -3.21 2.59
CA GLU A 154 8.38 -2.79 1.78
C GLU A 154 7.93 -1.63 0.90
N ILE A 155 8.62 -0.49 1.01
CA ILE A 155 8.18 0.73 0.35
C ILE A 155 9.34 1.52 -0.24
N ALA A 156 9.14 1.96 -1.48
CA ALA A 156 9.94 2.98 -2.14
C ALA A 156 9.00 4.02 -2.76
N ALA A 157 9.11 5.27 -2.34
CA ALA A 157 8.34 6.39 -2.89
C ALA A 157 9.12 7.69 -2.70
N SER A 158 8.86 8.70 -3.52
CA SER A 158 9.53 10.00 -3.33
C SER A 158 9.16 10.63 -1.98
N ASN A 159 7.89 10.49 -1.58
CA ASN A 159 7.42 10.91 -0.27
C ASN A 159 6.46 9.86 0.30
N VAL A 160 6.67 9.48 1.55
CA VAL A 160 5.74 8.66 2.34
C VAL A 160 5.18 9.54 3.45
N SER A 161 3.87 9.70 3.50
CA SER A 161 3.19 10.42 4.58
C SER A 161 2.48 9.41 5.48
N VAL A 162 2.78 9.43 6.76
CA VAL A 162 2.14 8.57 7.76
C VAL A 162 1.28 9.45 8.67
N ASN A 163 -0.03 9.19 8.74
CA ASN A 163 -0.95 10.07 9.47
C ASN A 163 -0.96 9.81 10.98
N ALA A 164 -0.67 8.59 11.40
CA ALA A 164 -0.59 8.17 12.80
C ALA A 164 0.28 6.91 12.91
N PRO A 165 0.77 6.54 14.12
CA PRO A 165 1.57 5.35 14.31
C PRO A 165 0.86 4.08 13.82
N ILE A 166 1.55 3.30 12.97
CA ILE A 166 1.07 2.03 12.44
C ILE A 166 1.72 0.91 13.25
N THR A 167 0.97 0.40 14.20
CA THR A 167 1.48 -0.56 15.20
C THR A 167 1.44 -2.02 14.77
N SER A 168 0.81 -2.31 13.63
CA SER A 168 0.67 -3.67 13.10
C SER A 168 1.92 -4.18 12.39
N VAL A 169 2.77 -3.28 11.86
CA VAL A 169 3.97 -3.62 11.08
C VAL A 169 5.06 -4.16 12.00
N GLU A 170 5.52 -5.38 11.68
CA GLU A 170 6.60 -6.09 12.36
C GLU A 170 7.89 -6.11 11.53
N GLN A 171 7.78 -6.09 10.20
CA GLN A 171 8.90 -6.02 9.28
C GLN A 171 8.76 -4.80 8.37
N LEU A 172 9.77 -3.96 8.38
CA LEU A 172 9.83 -2.72 7.61
C LEU A 172 11.06 -2.72 6.71
N THR A 173 10.85 -2.58 5.41
CA THR A 173 11.92 -2.32 4.45
C THR A 173 11.64 -0.99 3.76
N VAL A 174 12.56 -0.05 3.89
CA VAL A 174 12.53 1.24 3.20
C VAL A 174 13.58 1.23 2.11
N CYS A 175 13.14 1.36 0.86
CA CYS A 175 14.02 1.39 -0.30
C CYS A 175 14.16 2.81 -0.84
N SER A 176 15.25 3.07 -1.54
CA SER A 176 15.37 4.29 -2.33
C SER A 176 14.57 4.20 -3.62
N THR A 177 14.13 5.32 -4.12
CA THR A 177 13.70 5.46 -5.51
C THR A 177 14.90 5.78 -6.39
N LEU A 178 14.77 5.67 -7.69
CA LEU A 178 15.83 6.10 -8.63
C LEU A 178 16.10 7.60 -8.57
N ASN A 179 15.14 8.37 -8.13
CA ASN A 179 15.27 9.82 -7.98
C ASN A 179 15.82 10.23 -6.61
N GLY A 180 16.23 9.27 -5.78
CA GLY A 180 16.81 9.52 -4.48
C GLY A 180 16.16 8.75 -3.33
N HIS A 181 16.32 9.30 -2.13
CA HIS A 181 15.82 8.65 -0.91
C HIS A 181 14.32 8.79 -0.77
N THR A 182 13.68 7.74 -0.25
CA THR A 182 12.30 7.83 0.23
C THR A 182 12.25 8.78 1.42
N LYS A 183 11.47 9.85 1.30
CA LYS A 183 11.29 10.84 2.37
C LYS A 183 10.07 10.48 3.20
N LEU A 184 10.22 10.57 4.51
CA LEU A 184 9.12 10.38 5.46
C LEU A 184 8.57 11.72 5.92
N GLY A 185 7.25 11.82 6.05
CA GLY A 185 6.54 12.99 6.55
C GLY A 185 5.21 12.62 7.23
N GLY A 186 4.42 13.62 7.52
CA GLY A 186 3.15 13.47 8.22
C GLY A 186 3.32 13.49 9.74
N TYR A 187 2.95 12.40 10.42
CA TYR A 187 3.01 12.28 11.88
C TYR A 187 4.42 12.50 12.45
N SER A 188 5.45 11.96 11.81
CA SER A 188 6.85 12.09 12.19
C SER A 188 7.77 11.93 10.99
N GLN A 189 9.01 12.44 11.10
CA GLN A 189 10.11 12.13 10.17
C GLN A 189 10.97 10.95 10.67
N ASP A 190 10.59 10.32 11.77
CA ASP A 190 11.26 9.18 12.38
C ASP A 190 10.45 7.92 12.09
N TRP A 191 11.03 7.00 11.32
CA TRP A 191 10.40 5.73 10.93
C TRP A 191 10.02 4.89 12.15
N GLY A 192 10.85 4.92 13.20
CA GLY A 192 10.55 4.19 14.42
C GLY A 192 9.35 4.73 15.19
N LYS A 193 9.08 6.05 15.11
CA LYS A 193 7.86 6.63 15.68
C LYS A 193 6.63 6.28 14.86
N CYS A 194 6.79 6.19 13.53
CA CYS A 194 5.71 5.81 12.63
C CYS A 194 5.39 4.31 12.71
N PHE A 195 6.41 3.46 12.95
CA PHE A 195 6.28 1.99 13.00
C PHE A 195 6.89 1.43 14.29
N PRO A 196 6.32 1.75 15.48
CA PRO A 196 6.97 1.51 16.77
C PRO A 196 7.12 0.03 17.15
N ASN A 197 6.41 -0.87 16.48
CA ASN A 197 6.47 -2.31 16.73
C ASN A 197 7.33 -3.08 15.72
N ALA A 198 7.99 -2.38 14.79
CA ALA A 198 8.89 -3.03 13.84
C ALA A 198 10.04 -3.71 14.58
N ARG A 199 10.24 -5.01 14.31
CA ARG A 199 11.27 -5.87 14.91
C ARG A 199 12.41 -6.10 13.94
N VAL A 200 12.10 -6.27 12.66
CA VAL A 200 13.10 -6.39 11.58
C VAL A 200 13.00 -5.16 10.70
N VAL A 201 14.08 -4.43 10.61
CA VAL A 201 14.14 -3.17 9.86
C VAL A 201 15.28 -3.22 8.86
N GLN A 202 14.98 -2.96 7.60
CA GLN A 202 15.96 -2.79 6.55
C GLN A 202 15.79 -1.40 5.93
N MET A 203 16.85 -0.61 5.92
CA MET A 203 16.84 0.72 5.35
C MET A 203 17.92 0.84 4.29
N ASN A 204 17.48 0.99 3.05
CA ASN A 204 18.36 1.15 1.91
C ASN A 204 18.42 2.63 1.53
N TYR A 205 19.63 3.24 1.60
CA TYR A 205 19.90 4.61 1.18
C TYR A 205 19.16 5.70 1.99
N VAL A 206 19.25 5.63 3.32
CA VAL A 206 18.73 6.66 4.22
C VAL A 206 19.70 7.85 4.26
N LYS A 207 19.19 9.09 4.21
CA LYS A 207 20.02 10.29 4.14
C LYS A 207 20.42 10.81 5.54
N ASP A 208 19.48 10.87 6.48
CA ASP A 208 19.66 11.42 7.84
C ASP A 208 19.30 10.35 8.87
N LEU A 209 20.08 9.27 8.88
CA LEU A 209 19.82 8.09 9.70
C LEU A 209 19.54 8.42 11.16
N GLU A 210 20.34 9.33 11.75
CA GLU A 210 20.21 9.72 13.14
C GLU A 210 18.86 10.31 13.51
N LYS A 211 18.14 10.92 12.55
CA LYS A 211 16.81 11.50 12.79
C LYS A 211 15.68 10.52 12.48
N GLU A 212 15.98 9.48 11.71
CA GLU A 212 14.96 8.65 11.08
C GLU A 212 14.71 7.32 11.79
N ILE A 213 15.62 6.89 12.69
CA ILE A 213 15.56 5.54 13.28
C ILE A 213 15.44 5.48 14.81
N TYR A 214 15.61 6.58 15.53
CA TYR A 214 15.66 6.55 17.00
C TYR A 214 14.35 6.16 17.70
N GLY A 215 13.23 6.24 16.99
CA GLY A 215 11.92 5.90 17.54
C GLY A 215 11.59 4.41 17.61
N PHE A 216 12.41 3.54 17.04
CA PHE A 216 12.19 2.09 17.12
C PHE A 216 12.38 1.58 18.54
N LYS A 217 11.35 0.94 19.10
CA LYS A 217 11.36 0.47 20.49
C LYS A 217 11.52 -1.04 20.63
N ARG A 218 11.35 -1.80 19.55
CA ARG A 218 11.29 -3.26 19.54
C ARG A 218 12.18 -3.90 18.49
N VAL A 219 13.11 -3.15 17.93
CA VAL A 219 13.98 -3.65 16.87
C VAL A 219 14.88 -4.76 17.42
N GLU A 220 14.86 -5.90 16.75
CA GLU A 220 15.72 -7.06 17.03
C GLU A 220 16.84 -7.18 15.99
N GLN A 221 16.51 -6.75 14.76
CA GLN A 221 17.45 -6.74 13.66
C GLN A 221 17.30 -5.46 12.85
N ILE A 222 18.40 -4.75 12.64
CA ILE A 222 18.47 -3.60 11.76
C ILE A 222 19.59 -3.78 10.74
N SER A 223 19.27 -3.57 9.47
CA SER A 223 20.20 -3.57 8.35
C SER A 223 20.13 -2.25 7.63
N ILE A 224 21.26 -1.60 7.45
CA ILE A 224 21.33 -0.28 6.84
C ILE A 224 22.33 -0.31 5.70
N ALA A 225 21.88 -0.06 4.49
CA ALA A 225 22.73 0.21 3.33
C ALA A 225 22.85 1.71 3.12
N TYR A 226 24.04 2.24 3.31
CA TYR A 226 24.35 3.67 3.14
C TYR A 226 25.28 3.92 1.95
N TYR A 227 24.94 4.90 1.12
CA TYR A 227 25.80 5.38 0.06
C TYR A 227 26.45 6.70 0.49
N GLY A 228 27.72 6.67 0.84
CA GLY A 228 28.44 7.93 1.03
C GLY A 228 29.30 8.06 2.28
N GLY A 229 30.18 7.10 2.54
CA GLY A 229 31.30 7.26 3.48
C GLY A 229 31.16 6.46 4.79
N ASN A 230 32.30 6.34 5.48
CA ASN A 230 32.39 5.64 6.76
C ASN A 230 31.71 6.47 7.87
N LYS A 231 30.42 6.32 8.07
CA LYS A 231 29.76 6.80 9.28
C LYS A 231 29.66 5.66 10.28
N ILE A 232 30.13 5.91 11.48
CA ILE A 232 29.93 5.01 12.63
C ILE A 232 28.55 5.35 13.20
N PHE A 233 27.68 4.35 13.28
CA PHE A 233 26.36 4.50 13.88
C PHE A 233 26.43 4.01 15.32
N ASP A 234 25.98 4.83 16.26
CA ASP A 234 25.79 4.42 17.65
C ASP A 234 24.44 3.67 17.77
N LEU A 235 24.53 2.35 17.82
CA LEU A 235 23.36 1.48 18.03
C LEU A 235 23.14 1.14 19.51
N SER A 236 23.84 1.81 20.44
CA SER A 236 23.71 1.56 21.87
C SER A 236 22.32 1.82 22.43
N ILE A 237 21.52 2.62 21.72
CA ILE A 237 20.13 2.91 22.06
C ILE A 237 19.19 1.71 21.93
N TYR A 238 19.62 0.64 21.25
CA TYR A 238 18.84 -0.60 21.01
C TYR A 238 19.24 -1.75 21.94
N LYS A 239 19.96 -1.47 23.03
CA LYS A 239 20.34 -2.44 24.06
C LYS A 239 19.30 -2.56 25.15
#